data_fd03cc82243f0ac2365580f1609a614b
#
_entry.id   fd03cc82243f0ac2365580f1609a614b
#
_cell.length_a   1.000
_cell.length_b   1.000
_cell.length_c   1.000
_cell.angle_alpha   90.00
_cell.angle_beta   90.00
_cell.angle_gamma   90.00
#
_symmetry.space_group_name_H-M   'P 1'
#
loop_
_entity.id
_entity.type
_entity.pdbx_description
1 polymer ?
#
loop_
_entity_poly.entity_id
_entity_poly.type
_entity_poly.pdbx_seq_one_letter_code
_entity_poly.pdbx_strand_id
1 'polypeptide(L)'
;STLNQSPTDKNANSTTVNNSGSTTVEKAVAEKAMSSVVGITTVGVSEDMFSNQKQTSGLGSGVIVSSEGYILTNNHVVDPSKTTSVTVILSDGTKKEAKVLWSDKTLDLAVIKIDPKGLDLKAVEFGDSSQVSIGDKAIAIGNPLGINLKSTLTSGYISGKDRVITLQDGSTMEGLFQTDAAINPGNSGGGLFNDQGQLIGINTAKAGNSDGIGFSIPINLAKPILEQIIQNGKFESVVLGVQGIDVTKYNVLGQEKLPVDSGVYVHEVLSGSPADKAGLKSKDIITKVGDSKVTSNSTLKTALLNYKIGDKVKIEV
;
A
#
# COMPACT_ATOMS: atom_id res chain seq x y z
N SER A 1 -18.99 -5.15 -6.09
CA SER A 1 -17.75 -5.59 -5.48
C SER A 1 -17.59 -4.90 -4.13
N THR A 2 -17.45 -5.60 -3.14
CA THR A 2 -17.97 -5.32 -1.84
C THR A 2 -17.02 -5.75 -0.74
N LEU A 3 -15.87 -5.09 -0.66
CA LEU A 3 -15.13 -4.99 0.59
C LEU A 3 -15.55 -3.77 1.43
N ASN A 4 -16.78 -3.31 1.29
CA ASN A 4 -17.31 -2.32 2.24
C ASN A 4 -17.65 -2.90 3.59
N GLN A 5 -17.78 -4.19 3.63
CA GLN A 5 -17.71 -5.05 4.81
C GLN A 5 -17.08 -6.32 4.29
N SER A 6 -16.05 -6.83 4.93
CA SER A 6 -15.62 -8.18 4.60
C SER A 6 -16.81 -9.10 4.85
N PRO A 7 -17.46 -9.66 3.81
CA PRO A 7 -18.70 -10.42 4.00
C PRO A 7 -18.50 -11.70 4.80
N THR A 8 -17.27 -12.03 5.10
CA THR A 8 -16.87 -13.26 5.77
C THR A 8 -16.28 -13.02 7.16
N ASP A 9 -16.08 -11.76 7.56
CA ASP A 9 -15.46 -11.48 8.85
C ASP A 9 -16.49 -11.00 9.89
N LYS A 10 -17.02 -11.96 10.64
CA LYS A 10 -17.95 -11.70 11.75
C LYS A 10 -17.30 -10.92 12.92
N ASN A 11 -15.98 -10.73 12.88
CA ASN A 11 -15.21 -10.01 13.88
C ASN A 11 -14.71 -8.64 13.39
N ALA A 12 -15.24 -8.13 12.28
CA ALA A 12 -14.97 -6.76 11.89
C ALA A 12 -15.47 -5.79 12.97
N ASN A 13 -14.62 -4.84 13.34
CA ASN A 13 -14.96 -3.86 14.37
C ASN A 13 -15.86 -2.76 13.80
N SER A 14 -17.15 -3.04 13.75
CA SER A 14 -18.18 -2.15 13.18
C SER A 14 -18.79 -1.16 14.19
N THR A 15 -18.16 -0.99 15.35
CA THR A 15 -18.64 -0.05 16.37
C THR A 15 -18.71 1.36 15.83
N THR A 16 -19.88 1.99 15.93
CA THR A 16 -20.06 3.38 15.52
C THR A 16 -19.31 4.31 16.46
N VAL A 17 -18.55 5.24 15.90
CA VAL A 17 -17.94 6.33 16.67
C VAL A 17 -18.97 7.41 16.96
N ASN A 18 -19.35 7.53 18.23
CA ASN A 18 -20.27 8.56 18.68
C ASN A 18 -19.51 9.73 19.31
N ASN A 19 -19.70 10.92 18.77
CA ASN A 19 -19.11 12.16 19.27
C ASN A 19 -19.97 12.85 20.32
N SER A 20 -20.88 12.14 20.98
CA SER A 20 -21.76 12.72 22.00
C SER A 20 -21.08 12.69 23.36
N GLY A 21 -20.66 13.85 23.85
CA GLY A 21 -20.22 14.00 25.23
C GLY A 21 -18.71 14.34 25.39
N SER A 22 -18.08 13.88 26.43
CA SER A 22 -16.76 14.28 26.91
C SER A 22 -15.55 13.66 26.20
N THR A 23 -15.72 12.91 25.08
CA THR A 23 -14.62 12.26 24.39
C THR A 23 -14.25 12.97 23.08
N THR A 24 -12.95 13.01 22.75
CA THR A 24 -12.49 13.52 21.45
C THR A 24 -12.69 12.46 20.36
N VAL A 25 -12.79 12.93 19.10
CA VAL A 25 -12.85 12.02 17.93
C VAL A 25 -11.64 11.08 17.91
N GLU A 26 -10.46 11.62 18.18
CA GLU A 26 -9.21 10.86 18.19
C GLU A 26 -9.25 9.75 19.23
N LYS A 27 -9.76 10.01 20.42
CA LYS A 27 -9.88 8.99 21.47
C LYS A 27 -10.87 7.91 21.08
N ALA A 28 -12.02 8.27 20.52
CA ALA A 28 -13.02 7.30 20.07
C ALA A 28 -12.52 6.43 18.92
N VAL A 29 -11.79 7.01 17.96
CA VAL A 29 -11.15 6.26 16.86
C VAL A 29 -10.05 5.36 17.38
N ALA A 30 -9.23 5.82 18.34
CA ALA A 30 -8.22 5.00 18.99
C ALA A 30 -8.82 3.76 19.67
N GLU A 31 -9.89 3.94 20.42
CA GLU A 31 -10.58 2.83 21.09
C GLU A 31 -11.12 1.80 20.09
N LYS A 32 -11.60 2.23 18.92
CA LYS A 32 -12.10 1.35 17.88
C LYS A 32 -10.99 0.65 17.10
N ALA A 33 -9.93 1.36 16.70
CA ALA A 33 -9.03 0.94 15.63
C ALA A 33 -7.64 0.48 16.10
N MET A 34 -7.17 0.89 17.29
CA MET A 34 -5.80 0.56 17.71
C MET A 34 -5.52 -0.93 17.82
N SER A 35 -6.49 -1.73 18.24
CA SER A 35 -6.34 -3.19 18.32
C SER A 35 -6.21 -3.89 16.95
N SER A 36 -6.56 -3.18 15.88
CA SER A 36 -6.44 -3.66 14.50
C SER A 36 -5.09 -3.29 13.86
N VAL A 37 -4.28 -2.47 14.54
CA VAL A 37 -2.97 -2.04 14.04
C VAL A 37 -1.87 -2.80 14.75
N VAL A 38 -0.95 -3.36 13.99
CA VAL A 38 0.13 -4.21 14.47
C VAL A 38 1.49 -3.60 14.20
N GLY A 39 2.48 -3.96 15.02
CA GLY A 39 3.87 -3.73 14.73
C GLY A 39 4.43 -4.84 13.84
N ILE A 40 5.39 -4.49 13.01
CA ILE A 40 6.10 -5.44 12.15
C ILE A 40 7.58 -5.23 12.34
N THR A 41 8.28 -6.32 12.67
CA THR A 41 9.75 -6.35 12.68
C THR A 41 10.22 -7.34 11.64
N THR A 42 11.33 -7.00 10.98
CA THR A 42 11.93 -7.84 9.94
C THR A 42 13.40 -8.08 10.23
N VAL A 43 13.87 -9.23 9.82
CA VAL A 43 15.28 -9.58 9.75
C VAL A 43 15.62 -9.83 8.29
N GLY A 44 16.74 -9.29 7.85
CA GLY A 44 17.23 -9.46 6.49
C GLY A 44 18.74 -9.58 6.45
N VAL A 45 19.27 -9.73 5.24
CA VAL A 45 20.70 -9.79 4.97
C VAL A 45 21.01 -8.78 3.89
N SER A 46 22.00 -7.93 4.11
CA SER A 46 22.61 -7.07 3.10
C SER A 46 24.06 -7.50 2.84
N GLU A 47 24.50 -7.34 1.61
CA GLU A 47 25.91 -7.50 1.26
C GLU A 47 26.61 -6.13 1.22
N ASP A 48 27.79 -6.05 1.80
CA ASP A 48 28.64 -4.87 1.66
C ASP A 48 29.43 -4.91 0.34
N MET A 49 30.18 -3.86 0.04
CA MET A 49 31.01 -3.76 -1.17
C MET A 49 32.09 -4.86 -1.27
N PHE A 50 32.33 -5.61 -0.20
CA PHE A 50 33.30 -6.71 -0.12
C PHE A 50 32.64 -8.09 -0.08
N SER A 51 31.35 -8.17 -0.41
CA SER A 51 30.51 -9.39 -0.37
C SER A 51 30.41 -10.03 1.02
N ASN A 52 30.59 -9.23 2.09
CA ASN A 52 30.32 -9.68 3.45
C ASN A 52 28.84 -9.55 3.74
N GLN A 53 28.25 -10.62 4.26
CA GLN A 53 26.85 -10.61 4.67
C GLN A 53 26.71 -9.91 6.03
N LYS A 54 25.82 -8.91 6.09
CA LYS A 54 25.45 -8.22 7.33
C LYS A 54 23.97 -8.41 7.60
N GLN A 55 23.65 -8.84 8.82
CA GLN A 55 22.26 -8.91 9.24
C GLN A 55 21.67 -7.51 9.38
N THR A 56 20.48 -7.31 8.83
CA THR A 56 19.72 -6.06 8.92
C THR A 56 18.41 -6.31 9.67
N SER A 57 17.91 -5.28 10.32
CA SER A 57 16.60 -5.29 10.96
C SER A 57 15.77 -4.11 10.46
N GLY A 58 14.49 -4.36 10.26
CA GLY A 58 13.52 -3.35 9.85
C GLY A 58 12.36 -3.25 10.84
N LEU A 59 11.66 -2.13 10.79
CA LEU A 59 10.55 -1.82 11.65
C LEU A 59 9.46 -1.09 10.84
N GLY A 60 8.21 -1.42 11.11
CA GLY A 60 7.04 -0.76 10.52
C GLY A 60 5.77 -1.17 11.21
N SER A 61 4.67 -0.84 10.59
CA SER A 61 3.32 -1.17 11.06
C SER A 61 2.52 -1.91 9.99
N GLY A 62 1.40 -2.48 10.40
CA GLY A 62 0.44 -3.12 9.52
C GLY A 62 -0.97 -3.00 10.07
N VAL A 63 -1.94 -3.39 9.27
CA VAL A 63 -3.36 -3.32 9.61
C VAL A 63 -3.99 -4.69 9.40
N ILE A 64 -4.66 -5.22 10.44
CA ILE A 64 -5.42 -6.47 10.34
C ILE A 64 -6.65 -6.21 9.49
N VAL A 65 -6.75 -6.88 8.35
CA VAL A 65 -7.86 -6.72 7.40
C VAL A 65 -8.84 -7.89 7.42
N SER A 66 -8.48 -8.98 8.10
CA SER A 66 -9.35 -10.14 8.32
C SER A 66 -8.98 -10.85 9.61
N SER A 67 -9.98 -11.32 10.36
CA SER A 67 -9.80 -12.15 11.55
C SER A 67 -9.13 -13.50 11.26
N GLU A 68 -9.02 -13.88 10.00
CA GLU A 68 -8.27 -15.04 9.55
C GLU A 68 -6.74 -14.82 9.51
N GLY A 69 -6.27 -13.63 9.88
CA GLY A 69 -4.85 -13.31 10.01
C GLY A 69 -4.21 -12.60 8.82
N TYR A 70 -5.00 -12.09 7.89
CA TYR A 70 -4.48 -11.27 6.79
C TYR A 70 -4.20 -9.85 7.27
N ILE A 71 -3.03 -9.34 6.92
CA ILE A 71 -2.52 -8.03 7.32
C ILE A 71 -2.02 -7.29 6.09
N LEU A 72 -2.44 -6.04 5.96
CA LEU A 72 -1.99 -5.14 4.91
C LEU A 72 -0.88 -4.22 5.46
N THR A 73 0.17 -4.03 4.67
CA THR A 73 1.31 -3.17 5.02
C THR A 73 1.96 -2.62 3.75
N ASN A 74 3.08 -1.93 3.88
CA ASN A 74 3.87 -1.49 2.73
C ASN A 74 4.86 -2.58 2.26
N ASN A 75 5.14 -2.58 0.96
CA ASN A 75 6.20 -3.41 0.41
C ASN A 75 7.55 -3.11 1.07
N HIS A 76 7.93 -1.85 1.21
CA HIS A 76 9.25 -1.48 1.76
C HIS A 76 9.44 -1.92 3.22
N VAL A 77 8.36 -2.21 3.97
CA VAL A 77 8.43 -2.74 5.33
C VAL A 77 8.83 -4.21 5.33
N VAL A 78 8.30 -5.01 4.42
CA VAL A 78 8.46 -6.47 4.40
C VAL A 78 9.19 -7.01 3.17
N ASP A 79 9.75 -6.17 2.34
CA ASP A 79 10.32 -6.50 1.03
C ASP A 79 10.97 -7.90 1.00
N PRO A 80 10.32 -8.91 0.36
CA PRO A 80 10.79 -10.29 0.41
C PRO A 80 12.13 -10.51 -0.30
N SER A 81 12.56 -9.54 -1.13
CA SER A 81 13.89 -9.58 -1.75
C SER A 81 15.04 -9.25 -0.77
N LYS A 82 14.71 -8.67 0.39
CA LYS A 82 15.68 -8.20 1.39
C LYS A 82 15.49 -8.80 2.77
N THR A 83 14.32 -9.41 3.04
CA THR A 83 13.98 -9.96 4.35
C THR A 83 14.01 -11.48 4.34
N THR A 84 14.48 -12.06 5.44
CA THR A 84 14.50 -13.51 5.68
C THR A 84 13.40 -13.95 6.64
N SER A 85 12.94 -13.04 7.51
CA SER A 85 11.82 -13.29 8.42
C SER A 85 11.03 -12.03 8.69
N VAL A 86 9.73 -12.21 8.91
CA VAL A 86 8.76 -11.17 9.28
C VAL A 86 8.05 -11.61 10.55
N THR A 87 8.06 -10.76 11.56
CA THR A 87 7.37 -10.97 12.82
C THR A 87 6.33 -9.87 13.02
N VAL A 88 5.09 -10.28 13.30
CA VAL A 88 3.98 -9.40 13.65
C VAL A 88 3.86 -9.33 15.16
N ILE A 89 3.72 -8.13 15.68
CA ILE A 89 3.52 -7.86 17.12
C ILE A 89 2.14 -7.25 17.26
N LEU A 90 1.23 -8.01 17.89
CA LEU A 90 -0.13 -7.56 18.16
C LEU A 90 -0.16 -6.48 19.26
N SER A 91 -1.29 -5.79 19.38
CA SER A 91 -1.48 -4.72 20.37
C SER A 91 -1.31 -5.17 21.82
N ASP A 92 -1.52 -6.44 22.12
CA ASP A 92 -1.29 -7.05 23.44
C ASP A 92 0.15 -7.54 23.66
N GLY A 93 1.02 -7.36 22.67
CA GLY A 93 2.42 -7.80 22.71
C GLY A 93 2.66 -9.22 22.19
N THR A 94 1.62 -9.96 21.80
CA THR A 94 1.77 -11.30 21.20
C THR A 94 2.56 -11.21 19.91
N LYS A 95 3.58 -12.05 19.77
CA LYS A 95 4.42 -12.15 18.56
C LYS A 95 4.03 -13.36 17.74
N LYS A 96 3.88 -13.16 16.44
CA LYS A 96 3.60 -14.20 15.47
C LYS A 96 4.50 -14.05 14.24
N GLU A 97 5.02 -15.15 13.77
CA GLU A 97 5.69 -15.20 12.47
C GLU A 97 4.67 -15.03 11.34
N ALA A 98 5.04 -14.27 10.32
CA ALA A 98 4.19 -14.00 9.17
C ALA A 98 4.83 -14.47 7.88
N LYS A 99 3.98 -14.81 6.91
CA LYS A 99 4.36 -15.09 5.52
C LYS A 99 3.93 -13.94 4.63
N VAL A 100 4.80 -13.52 3.72
CA VAL A 100 4.45 -12.57 2.67
C VAL A 100 3.71 -13.32 1.56
N LEU A 101 2.44 -13.04 1.39
CA LEU A 101 1.61 -13.68 0.35
C LEU A 101 1.70 -12.94 -0.98
N TRP A 102 1.84 -11.63 -0.92
CA TRP A 102 1.93 -10.77 -2.08
C TRP A 102 2.61 -9.45 -1.70
N SER A 103 3.36 -8.89 -2.62
CA SER A 103 3.95 -7.56 -2.47
C SER A 103 4.17 -6.93 -3.83
N ASP A 104 4.10 -5.61 -3.89
CA ASP A 104 4.34 -4.83 -5.09
C ASP A 104 5.13 -3.56 -4.75
N LYS A 105 6.33 -3.47 -5.28
CA LYS A 105 7.24 -2.35 -5.03
C LYS A 105 6.72 -1.04 -5.61
N THR A 106 6.08 -1.09 -6.77
CA THR A 106 5.57 0.12 -7.46
C THR A 106 4.39 0.74 -6.71
N LEU A 107 3.49 -0.09 -6.19
CA LEU A 107 2.33 0.33 -5.39
C LEU A 107 2.69 0.55 -3.92
N ASP A 108 3.85 0.06 -3.49
CA ASP A 108 4.30 0.03 -2.10
C ASP A 108 3.29 -0.61 -1.14
N LEU A 109 2.67 -1.70 -1.58
CA LEU A 109 1.74 -2.50 -0.81
C LEU A 109 2.22 -3.94 -0.67
N ALA A 110 1.85 -4.57 0.42
CA ALA A 110 2.07 -5.99 0.68
C ALA A 110 0.94 -6.56 1.53
N VAL A 111 0.67 -7.84 1.33
CA VAL A 111 -0.24 -8.64 2.17
C VAL A 111 0.56 -9.75 2.82
N ILE A 112 0.50 -9.80 4.14
CA ILE A 112 1.14 -10.84 4.95
C ILE A 112 0.09 -11.61 5.73
N LYS A 113 0.43 -12.80 6.18
CA LYS A 113 -0.49 -13.66 6.92
C LYS A 113 0.17 -14.28 8.14
N ILE A 114 -0.54 -14.22 9.27
CA ILE A 114 -0.23 -14.94 10.50
C ILE A 114 -1.23 -16.07 10.72
N ASP A 115 -0.84 -17.08 11.51
CA ASP A 115 -1.76 -18.12 11.97
C ASP A 115 -2.72 -17.51 13.02
N PRO A 116 -4.03 -17.48 12.78
CA PRO A 116 -4.99 -16.86 13.69
C PRO A 116 -5.37 -17.77 14.89
N LYS A 117 -4.89 -19.01 14.91
CA LYS A 117 -5.28 -19.97 15.93
C LYS A 117 -5.00 -19.48 17.35
N GLY A 118 -6.04 -19.49 18.18
CA GLY A 118 -5.96 -19.06 19.58
C GLY A 118 -5.90 -17.55 19.77
N LEU A 119 -6.10 -16.75 18.71
CA LEU A 119 -6.08 -15.30 18.75
C LEU A 119 -7.48 -14.72 18.50
N ASP A 120 -7.78 -13.63 19.20
CA ASP A 120 -8.96 -12.79 18.94
C ASP A 120 -8.54 -11.57 18.11
N LEU A 121 -8.42 -11.75 16.79
CA LEU A 121 -8.00 -10.71 15.87
C LEU A 121 -9.17 -9.79 15.53
N LYS A 122 -8.94 -8.50 15.67
CA LYS A 122 -9.90 -7.44 15.29
C LYS A 122 -9.55 -6.87 13.93
N ALA A 123 -10.34 -7.22 12.92
CA ALA A 123 -10.20 -6.62 11.59
C ALA A 123 -10.74 -5.19 11.60
N VAL A 124 -10.13 -4.33 10.77
CA VAL A 124 -10.62 -2.97 10.55
C VAL A 124 -11.97 -2.96 9.84
N GLU A 125 -12.74 -1.90 10.08
CA GLU A 125 -13.83 -1.51 9.19
C GLU A 125 -13.26 -0.71 8.03
N PHE A 126 -13.59 -1.11 6.79
CA PHE A 126 -13.16 -0.40 5.59
C PHE A 126 -14.03 0.82 5.33
N GLY A 127 -13.37 1.95 5.07
CA GLY A 127 -14.01 3.11 4.46
C GLY A 127 -14.03 3.01 2.93
N ASP A 128 -14.52 4.04 2.30
CA ASP A 128 -14.50 4.22 0.85
C ASP A 128 -13.62 5.43 0.51
N SER A 129 -12.41 5.16 -0.01
CA SER A 129 -11.47 6.23 -0.32
C SER A 129 -11.92 7.14 -1.46
N SER A 130 -12.87 6.70 -2.30
CA SER A 130 -13.45 7.55 -3.34
C SER A 130 -14.33 8.68 -2.79
N GLN A 131 -14.82 8.55 -1.56
CA GLN A 131 -15.66 9.53 -0.89
C GLN A 131 -14.88 10.53 -0.02
N VAL A 132 -13.57 10.35 0.09
CA VAL A 132 -12.70 11.22 0.88
C VAL A 132 -12.54 12.58 0.20
N SER A 133 -12.67 13.65 0.98
CA SER A 133 -12.53 15.04 0.53
C SER A 133 -11.42 15.77 1.27
N ILE A 134 -10.83 16.78 0.64
CA ILE A 134 -9.92 17.71 1.30
C ILE A 134 -10.68 18.38 2.46
N GLY A 135 -10.06 18.42 3.64
CA GLY A 135 -10.65 18.91 4.87
C GLY A 135 -11.25 17.83 5.76
N ASP A 136 -11.41 16.60 5.28
CA ASP A 136 -11.84 15.48 6.11
C ASP A 136 -10.79 15.18 7.18
N LYS A 137 -11.25 14.74 8.35
CA LYS A 137 -10.38 14.31 9.44
C LYS A 137 -9.55 13.10 9.00
N ALA A 138 -8.26 13.14 9.31
CA ALA A 138 -7.33 12.06 9.04
C ALA A 138 -6.58 11.68 10.32
N ILE A 139 -6.68 10.43 10.72
CA ILE A 139 -6.08 9.89 11.93
C ILE A 139 -5.16 8.74 11.53
N ALA A 140 -3.85 8.94 11.70
CA ALA A 140 -2.84 7.94 11.42
C ALA A 140 -2.52 7.14 12.68
N ILE A 141 -2.58 5.82 12.58
CA ILE A 141 -2.27 4.90 13.67
C ILE A 141 -1.19 3.92 13.21
N GLY A 142 -0.14 3.81 14.02
CA GLY A 142 0.92 2.84 13.88
C GLY A 142 1.23 2.15 15.20
N ASN A 143 2.03 1.08 15.12
CA ASN A 143 2.54 0.37 16.29
C ASN A 143 4.06 0.17 16.11
N PRO A 144 4.86 1.24 16.30
CA PRO A 144 6.26 1.26 15.85
C PRO A 144 7.21 0.36 16.62
N LEU A 145 6.93 0.00 17.87
CA LEU A 145 7.89 -0.72 18.70
C LEU A 145 7.28 -1.85 19.56
N GLY A 146 6.06 -2.30 19.20
CA GLY A 146 5.44 -3.43 19.88
C GLY A 146 5.29 -3.20 21.40
N ILE A 147 6.08 -3.90 22.20
CA ILE A 147 5.87 -3.97 23.66
C ILE A 147 6.20 -2.67 24.40
N ASN A 148 7.17 -1.88 23.94
CA ASN A 148 7.75 -0.76 24.71
C ASN A 148 7.18 0.61 24.34
N LEU A 149 6.71 0.78 23.13
CA LEU A 149 5.99 1.96 22.71
C LEU A 149 4.67 1.51 22.09
N LYS A 150 3.65 1.50 22.92
CA LYS A 150 2.27 1.20 22.52
C LYS A 150 1.90 1.98 21.27
N SER A 151 0.89 1.50 20.56
CA SER A 151 0.34 2.14 19.36
C SER A 151 0.36 3.65 19.45
N THR A 152 0.87 4.29 18.42
CA THR A 152 0.94 5.76 18.32
C THR A 152 -0.14 6.27 17.39
N LEU A 153 -0.71 7.40 17.75
CA LEU A 153 -1.72 8.09 16.98
C LEU A 153 -1.26 9.51 16.68
N THR A 154 -1.38 9.90 15.42
CA THR A 154 -1.27 11.30 14.99
C THR A 154 -2.54 11.72 14.29
N SER A 155 -2.90 12.98 14.38
CA SER A 155 -4.17 13.50 13.89
C SER A 155 -3.96 14.76 13.06
N GLY A 156 -4.72 14.89 12.00
CA GLY A 156 -4.75 16.02 11.11
C GLY A 156 -5.93 15.93 10.17
N TYR A 157 -5.72 16.38 8.95
CA TYR A 157 -6.74 16.46 7.90
C TYR A 157 -6.19 15.93 6.58
N ILE A 158 -7.08 15.61 5.68
CA ILE A 158 -6.73 15.39 4.27
C ILE A 158 -6.41 16.75 3.67
N SER A 159 -5.17 16.97 3.31
CA SER A 159 -4.66 18.24 2.76
C SER A 159 -4.65 18.26 1.23
N GLY A 160 -4.67 17.08 0.60
CA GLY A 160 -4.66 16.91 -0.84
C GLY A 160 -5.06 15.51 -1.27
N LYS A 161 -5.43 15.40 -2.53
CA LYS A 161 -5.81 14.14 -3.19
C LYS A 161 -5.07 14.04 -4.51
N ASP A 162 -5.02 12.82 -5.06
CA ASP A 162 -4.39 12.54 -6.35
C ASP A 162 -2.97 13.10 -6.46
N ARG A 163 -2.24 13.07 -5.37
CA ARG A 163 -0.87 13.59 -5.31
C ARG A 163 0.11 12.64 -5.99
N VAL A 164 1.05 13.25 -6.71
CA VAL A 164 2.17 12.56 -7.35
C VAL A 164 3.44 12.92 -6.60
N ILE A 165 4.20 11.89 -6.24
CA ILE A 165 5.51 12.06 -5.63
C ILE A 165 6.57 11.40 -6.50
N THR A 166 7.74 12.01 -6.58
CA THR A 166 8.92 11.43 -7.22
C THR A 166 9.85 10.89 -6.14
N LEU A 167 10.17 9.61 -6.24
CA LEU A 167 11.07 8.93 -5.32
C LEU A 167 12.54 9.23 -5.66
N GLN A 168 13.45 8.90 -4.75
CA GLN A 168 14.90 9.14 -4.95
C GLN A 168 15.46 8.42 -6.18
N ASP A 169 14.90 7.28 -6.56
CA ASP A 169 15.30 6.52 -7.75
C ASP A 169 14.69 7.08 -9.06
N GLY A 170 13.93 8.20 -8.96
CA GLY A 170 13.27 8.85 -10.08
C GLY A 170 11.94 8.22 -10.51
N SER A 171 11.52 7.11 -9.89
CA SER A 171 10.17 6.56 -10.08
C SER A 171 9.12 7.42 -9.39
N THR A 172 7.86 7.28 -9.79
CA THR A 172 6.75 8.04 -9.23
C THR A 172 5.76 7.12 -8.51
N MET A 173 5.13 7.65 -7.46
CA MET A 173 3.89 7.14 -6.89
C MET A 173 2.79 8.16 -7.14
N GLU A 174 1.64 7.70 -7.58
CA GLU A 174 0.53 8.57 -7.97
C GLU A 174 -0.77 8.21 -7.25
N GLY A 175 -1.72 9.15 -7.27
CA GLY A 175 -3.04 8.94 -6.67
C GLY A 175 -3.06 8.98 -5.15
N LEU A 176 -2.05 9.54 -4.50
CA LEU A 176 -1.91 9.53 -3.05
C LEU A 176 -2.76 10.59 -2.36
N PHE A 177 -3.24 10.27 -1.14
CA PHE A 177 -3.68 11.28 -0.20
C PHE A 177 -2.49 11.99 0.41
N GLN A 178 -2.63 13.29 0.58
CA GLN A 178 -1.75 14.12 1.40
C GLN A 178 -2.45 14.45 2.73
N THR A 179 -1.70 14.41 3.81
CA THR A 179 -2.19 14.73 5.16
C THR A 179 -1.14 15.48 5.96
N ASP A 180 -1.57 16.34 6.88
CA ASP A 180 -0.72 16.97 7.88
C ASP A 180 -0.62 16.16 9.19
N ALA A 181 -1.37 15.06 9.32
CA ALA A 181 -1.09 14.05 10.33
C ALA A 181 0.35 13.53 10.13
N ALA A 182 1.15 13.52 11.18
CA ALA A 182 2.55 13.13 11.07
C ALA A 182 2.71 11.68 10.61
N ILE A 183 3.36 11.48 9.47
CA ILE A 183 3.73 10.18 8.92
C ILE A 183 5.25 10.03 9.01
N ASN A 184 5.68 8.93 9.58
CA ASN A 184 7.10 8.64 9.80
C ASN A 184 7.34 7.11 9.68
N PRO A 185 8.60 6.64 9.72
CA PRO A 185 8.88 5.21 9.60
C PRO A 185 8.15 4.34 10.62
N GLY A 186 7.83 4.86 11.79
CA GLY A 186 7.13 4.12 12.84
C GLY A 186 5.67 3.80 12.51
N ASN A 187 4.95 4.69 11.81
CA ASN A 187 3.57 4.44 11.40
C ASN A 187 3.41 4.09 9.91
N SER A 188 4.54 3.96 9.18
CA SER A 188 4.54 3.47 7.80
C SER A 188 4.03 2.03 7.74
N GLY A 189 3.07 1.78 6.86
CA GLY A 189 2.34 0.51 6.77
C GLY A 189 1.14 0.42 7.72
N GLY A 190 1.01 1.34 8.67
CA GLY A 190 -0.18 1.52 9.49
C GLY A 190 -1.33 2.18 8.73
N GLY A 191 -2.44 2.35 9.41
CA GLY A 191 -3.68 2.85 8.82
C GLY A 191 -3.86 4.35 8.91
N LEU A 192 -4.50 4.91 7.90
CA LEU A 192 -5.14 6.22 7.95
C LEU A 192 -6.64 6.02 8.07
N PHE A 193 -7.22 6.63 9.10
CA PHE A 193 -8.63 6.46 9.45
C PHE A 193 -9.39 7.78 9.33
N ASN A 194 -10.68 7.69 9.00
CA ASN A 194 -11.58 8.82 9.07
C ASN A 194 -12.12 9.04 10.50
N ASP A 195 -12.99 10.01 10.69
CA ASP A 195 -13.61 10.34 11.99
C ASP A 195 -14.57 9.26 12.53
N GLN A 196 -14.94 8.29 11.70
CA GLN A 196 -15.72 7.10 12.08
C GLN A 196 -14.85 5.89 12.40
N GLY A 197 -13.52 6.02 12.36
CA GLY A 197 -12.59 4.92 12.58
C GLY A 197 -12.57 3.89 11.46
N GLN A 198 -12.96 4.30 10.26
CA GLN A 198 -12.88 3.46 9.06
C GLN A 198 -11.55 3.67 8.36
N LEU A 199 -10.98 2.59 7.88
CA LEU A 199 -9.71 2.61 7.15
C LEU A 199 -9.90 3.22 5.77
N ILE A 200 -9.24 4.35 5.50
CA ILE A 200 -9.27 5.05 4.22
C ILE A 200 -7.96 5.02 3.45
N GLY A 201 -6.87 4.63 4.10
CA GLY A 201 -5.57 4.55 3.44
C GLY A 201 -4.53 3.78 4.25
N ILE A 202 -3.42 3.49 3.60
CA ILE A 202 -2.20 2.91 4.20
C ILE A 202 -1.10 3.94 4.14
N ASN A 203 -0.57 4.31 5.31
CA ASN A 203 0.47 5.32 5.42
C ASN A 203 1.77 4.85 4.79
N THR A 204 2.46 5.72 4.08
CA THR A 204 3.77 5.43 3.52
C THR A 204 4.78 6.54 3.82
N ALA A 205 5.89 6.18 4.46
CA ALA A 205 7.02 7.07 4.70
C ALA A 205 8.06 7.02 3.56
N LYS A 206 7.80 6.24 2.49
CA LYS A 206 8.70 6.12 1.33
C LYS A 206 8.90 7.45 0.60
N ALA A 207 7.94 8.35 0.70
CA ALA A 207 7.95 9.67 0.08
C ALA A 207 8.94 10.68 0.71
N GLY A 208 9.61 10.29 1.78
CA GLY A 208 10.42 11.19 2.59
C GLY A 208 9.58 11.96 3.60
N ASN A 209 10.25 12.66 4.49
CA ASN A 209 9.63 13.43 5.57
C ASN A 209 9.79 14.92 5.29
N SER A 210 8.67 15.61 5.21
CA SER A 210 8.59 17.06 5.30
C SER A 210 7.59 17.43 6.40
N ASP A 211 7.89 18.45 7.17
CA ASP A 211 7.00 18.89 8.24
C ASP A 211 5.62 19.25 7.68
N GLY A 212 4.58 18.62 8.22
CA GLY A 212 3.20 18.85 7.82
C GLY A 212 2.81 18.26 6.46
N ILE A 213 3.65 17.42 5.86
CA ILE A 213 3.36 16.75 4.59
C ILE A 213 3.63 15.27 4.72
N GLY A 214 2.56 14.49 4.84
CA GLY A 214 2.59 13.03 4.83
C GLY A 214 1.73 12.49 3.69
N PHE A 215 1.96 11.22 3.34
CA PHE A 215 1.24 10.57 2.25
C PHE A 215 0.66 9.23 2.68
N SER A 216 -0.49 8.90 2.08
CA SER A 216 -1.19 7.64 2.32
C SER A 216 -1.74 7.09 1.00
N ILE A 217 -1.68 5.77 0.86
CA ILE A 217 -2.18 5.05 -0.31
C ILE A 217 -3.67 4.82 -0.10
N PRO A 218 -4.57 5.31 -0.98
CA PRO A 218 -6.00 5.12 -0.84
C PRO A 218 -6.39 3.65 -0.75
N ILE A 219 -7.27 3.31 0.19
CA ILE A 219 -7.60 1.92 0.49
C ILE A 219 -8.31 1.18 -0.64
N ASN A 220 -9.05 1.89 -1.50
CA ASN A 220 -9.76 1.25 -2.61
C ASN A 220 -8.80 0.59 -3.60
N LEU A 221 -7.54 1.03 -3.67
CA LEU A 221 -6.51 0.38 -4.48
C LEU A 221 -6.22 -1.05 -3.99
N ALA A 222 -6.21 -1.27 -2.69
CA ALA A 222 -5.90 -2.56 -2.08
C ALA A 222 -7.08 -3.54 -2.07
N LYS A 223 -8.32 -3.05 -2.10
CA LYS A 223 -9.53 -3.89 -1.97
C LYS A 223 -9.61 -5.05 -2.96
N PRO A 224 -9.44 -4.86 -4.28
CA PRO A 224 -9.51 -5.97 -5.24
C PRO A 224 -8.41 -7.01 -5.02
N ILE A 225 -7.24 -6.59 -4.58
CA ILE A 225 -6.11 -7.47 -4.27
C ILE A 225 -6.44 -8.32 -3.04
N LEU A 226 -6.94 -7.68 -1.98
CA LEU A 226 -7.34 -8.37 -0.75
C LEU A 226 -8.47 -9.38 -1.00
N GLU A 227 -9.47 -9.01 -1.80
CA GLU A 227 -10.56 -9.92 -2.16
C GLU A 227 -10.04 -11.22 -2.78
N GLN A 228 -9.14 -11.13 -3.75
CA GLN A 228 -8.58 -12.31 -4.40
C GLN A 228 -7.74 -13.15 -3.44
N ILE A 229 -6.91 -12.51 -2.62
CA ILE A 229 -6.04 -13.22 -1.66
C ILE A 229 -6.88 -13.93 -0.60
N ILE A 230 -7.90 -13.28 -0.05
CA ILE A 230 -8.77 -13.87 0.98
C ILE A 230 -9.61 -15.01 0.40
N GLN A 231 -10.12 -14.87 -0.83
CA GLN A 231 -10.94 -15.89 -1.46
C GLN A 231 -10.14 -17.06 -2.01
N ASN A 232 -8.97 -16.79 -2.62
CA ASN A 232 -8.21 -17.76 -3.42
C ASN A 232 -6.84 -18.09 -2.83
N GLY A 233 -6.42 -17.43 -1.75
CA GLY A 233 -5.10 -17.59 -1.13
C GLY A 233 -3.97 -16.91 -1.89
N LYS A 234 -4.22 -16.29 -3.04
CA LYS A 234 -3.24 -15.61 -3.88
C LYS A 234 -3.88 -14.50 -4.71
N PHE A 235 -3.05 -13.58 -5.17
CA PHE A 235 -3.39 -12.58 -6.17
C PHE A 235 -2.61 -12.86 -7.46
N GLU A 236 -3.32 -13.05 -8.57
CA GLU A 236 -2.74 -13.20 -9.89
C GLU A 236 -2.78 -11.85 -10.61
N SER A 237 -1.61 -11.21 -10.71
CA SER A 237 -1.47 -9.95 -11.43
C SER A 237 -1.66 -10.16 -12.93
N VAL A 238 -2.40 -9.28 -13.57
CA VAL A 238 -2.40 -9.17 -15.01
C VAL A 238 -1.08 -8.56 -15.45
N VAL A 239 -0.39 -9.21 -16.35
CA VAL A 239 0.94 -8.82 -16.82
C VAL A 239 0.89 -8.60 -18.33
N LEU A 240 1.32 -7.42 -18.78
CA LEU A 240 1.47 -7.13 -20.21
C LEU A 240 2.73 -7.79 -20.79
N GLY A 241 3.78 -7.93 -19.99
CA GLY A 241 5.08 -8.44 -20.43
C GLY A 241 5.95 -7.35 -21.05
N VAL A 242 5.94 -6.18 -20.47
CA VAL A 242 6.85 -5.06 -20.82
C VAL A 242 7.74 -4.71 -19.64
N GLN A 243 8.96 -4.30 -19.94
CA GLN A 243 9.81 -3.56 -19.02
C GLN A 243 9.64 -2.07 -19.32
N GLY A 244 9.00 -1.35 -18.42
CA GLY A 244 8.65 0.05 -18.61
C GLY A 244 9.46 0.97 -17.72
N ILE A 245 9.78 2.14 -18.26
CA ILE A 245 10.43 3.24 -17.54
C ILE A 245 9.47 4.42 -17.56
N ASP A 246 9.24 5.05 -16.40
CA ASP A 246 8.44 6.28 -16.37
C ASP A 246 9.08 7.33 -17.28
N VAL A 247 8.29 7.94 -18.15
CA VAL A 247 8.77 8.97 -19.10
C VAL A 247 9.45 10.12 -18.36
N THR A 248 8.94 10.50 -17.18
CA THR A 248 9.56 11.54 -16.35
C THR A 248 10.97 11.14 -15.92
N LYS A 249 11.18 9.88 -15.53
CA LYS A 249 12.51 9.35 -15.19
C LYS A 249 13.42 9.30 -16.41
N TYR A 250 12.92 8.82 -17.53
CA TYR A 250 13.69 8.75 -18.79
C TYR A 250 14.17 10.13 -19.21
N ASN A 251 13.29 11.14 -19.18
CA ASN A 251 13.62 12.51 -19.57
C ASN A 251 14.68 13.18 -18.66
N VAL A 252 14.77 12.75 -17.39
CA VAL A 252 15.80 13.23 -16.45
C VAL A 252 17.14 12.54 -16.68
N LEU A 253 17.13 11.23 -16.95
CA LEU A 253 18.32 10.40 -17.04
C LEU A 253 18.81 10.21 -18.48
N GLY A 254 17.95 10.42 -19.46
CA GLY A 254 18.23 10.23 -20.89
C GLY A 254 19.00 11.38 -21.53
N GLN A 255 19.72 11.07 -22.61
CA GLN A 255 20.38 12.07 -23.45
C GLN A 255 19.40 12.76 -24.41
N GLU A 256 18.27 12.14 -24.67
CA GLU A 256 17.21 12.62 -25.55
C GLU A 256 15.91 12.79 -24.75
N LYS A 257 15.23 13.91 -24.95
CA LYS A 257 13.91 14.15 -24.40
C LYS A 257 12.87 13.45 -25.26
N LEU A 258 12.00 12.64 -24.63
CA LEU A 258 10.87 12.02 -25.30
C LEU A 258 9.82 13.08 -25.74
N PRO A 259 9.00 12.78 -26.78
CA PRO A 259 8.04 13.76 -27.33
C PRO A 259 6.84 14.01 -26.42
N VAL A 260 6.73 13.30 -25.29
CA VAL A 260 5.65 13.42 -24.30
C VAL A 260 6.24 13.64 -22.91
N ASP A 261 5.45 14.24 -22.03
CA ASP A 261 5.88 14.57 -20.66
C ASP A 261 5.56 13.47 -19.64
N SER A 262 4.69 12.54 -19.99
CA SER A 262 4.27 11.43 -19.10
C SER A 262 3.91 10.17 -19.90
N GLY A 263 3.89 9.05 -19.22
CA GLY A 263 3.59 7.73 -19.77
C GLY A 263 4.62 6.69 -19.34
N VAL A 264 4.51 5.50 -19.91
CA VAL A 264 5.47 4.41 -19.71
C VAL A 264 6.22 4.15 -21.01
N TYR A 265 7.49 4.48 -21.02
CA TYR A 265 8.40 4.14 -22.13
C TYR A 265 8.73 2.66 -22.09
N VAL A 266 8.44 1.94 -23.17
CA VAL A 266 8.71 0.50 -23.29
C VAL A 266 10.19 0.31 -23.62
N HIS A 267 10.95 -0.15 -22.65
CA HIS A 267 12.35 -0.50 -22.84
C HIS A 267 12.49 -1.84 -23.55
N GLU A 268 11.73 -2.84 -23.10
CA GLU A 268 11.77 -4.19 -23.61
C GLU A 268 10.37 -4.82 -23.59
N VAL A 269 10.08 -5.64 -24.59
CA VAL A 269 8.87 -6.48 -24.65
C VAL A 269 9.30 -7.94 -24.54
N LEU A 270 8.72 -8.65 -23.57
CA LEU A 270 9.02 -10.07 -23.37
C LEU A 270 8.40 -10.91 -24.50
N SER A 271 9.23 -11.73 -25.12
CA SER A 271 8.79 -12.63 -26.20
C SER A 271 7.66 -13.56 -25.75
N GLY A 272 6.63 -13.70 -26.58
CA GLY A 272 5.45 -14.52 -26.30
C GLY A 272 4.46 -13.92 -25.30
N SER A 273 4.73 -12.74 -24.75
CA SER A 273 3.84 -12.05 -23.84
C SER A 273 2.58 -11.48 -24.54
N PRO A 274 1.54 -11.09 -23.79
CA PRO A 274 0.40 -10.39 -24.36
C PRO A 274 0.80 -9.13 -25.14
N ALA A 275 1.75 -8.35 -24.65
CA ALA A 275 2.26 -7.17 -25.33
C ALA A 275 2.92 -7.51 -26.67
N ASP A 276 3.76 -8.53 -26.70
CA ASP A 276 4.39 -9.00 -27.93
C ASP A 276 3.34 -9.46 -28.98
N LYS A 277 2.37 -10.26 -28.55
CA LYS A 277 1.26 -10.74 -29.41
C LYS A 277 0.39 -9.58 -29.93
N ALA A 278 0.27 -8.50 -29.17
CA ALA A 278 -0.48 -7.30 -29.55
C ALA A 278 0.32 -6.37 -30.47
N GLY A 279 1.62 -6.61 -30.67
CA GLY A 279 2.49 -5.82 -31.53
C GLY A 279 3.15 -4.64 -30.86
N LEU A 280 3.15 -4.57 -29.52
CA LEU A 280 3.96 -3.56 -28.80
C LEU A 280 5.46 -3.81 -29.07
N LYS A 281 6.19 -2.73 -29.19
CA LYS A 281 7.63 -2.73 -29.49
C LYS A 281 8.38 -1.87 -28.50
N SER A 282 9.67 -2.17 -28.36
CA SER A 282 10.63 -1.27 -27.70
C SER A 282 10.52 0.14 -28.31
N LYS A 283 10.60 1.16 -27.48
CA LYS A 283 10.45 2.59 -27.79
C LYS A 283 9.00 3.08 -27.93
N ASP A 284 8.01 2.22 -27.88
CA ASP A 284 6.61 2.65 -27.70
C ASP A 284 6.43 3.35 -26.35
N ILE A 285 5.47 4.25 -26.26
CA ILE A 285 5.11 4.93 -25.02
C ILE A 285 3.64 4.64 -24.71
N ILE A 286 3.38 3.87 -23.66
CA ILE A 286 2.02 3.57 -23.24
C ILE A 286 1.41 4.79 -22.56
N THR A 287 0.29 5.27 -23.08
CA THR A 287 -0.41 6.48 -22.61
C THR A 287 -1.81 6.20 -22.09
N LYS A 288 -2.40 5.04 -22.41
CA LYS A 288 -3.75 4.69 -22.00
C LYS A 288 -3.97 3.19 -21.98
N VAL A 289 -4.69 2.71 -20.98
CA VAL A 289 -5.17 1.32 -20.86
C VAL A 289 -6.68 1.37 -20.70
N GLY A 290 -7.43 0.85 -21.69
CA GLY A 290 -8.88 1.05 -21.74
C GLY A 290 -9.21 2.54 -21.69
N ASP A 291 -10.02 2.96 -20.73
CA ASP A 291 -10.38 4.37 -20.51
C ASP A 291 -9.44 5.08 -19.50
N SER A 292 -8.49 4.35 -18.92
CA SER A 292 -7.60 4.87 -17.89
C SER A 292 -6.35 5.50 -18.51
N LYS A 293 -6.09 6.77 -18.22
CA LYS A 293 -4.85 7.44 -18.58
C LYS A 293 -3.66 6.82 -17.85
N VAL A 294 -2.59 6.56 -18.56
CA VAL A 294 -1.33 6.03 -18.02
C VAL A 294 -0.27 7.13 -18.08
N THR A 295 0.22 7.52 -16.89
CA THR A 295 1.24 8.56 -16.74
C THR A 295 2.55 8.03 -16.16
N SER A 296 2.52 6.79 -15.62
CA SER A 296 3.66 6.13 -14.98
C SER A 296 3.44 4.62 -14.86
N ASN A 297 4.45 3.88 -14.44
CA ASN A 297 4.29 2.47 -14.06
C ASN A 297 3.26 2.29 -12.93
N SER A 298 3.17 3.24 -12.01
CA SER A 298 2.16 3.22 -10.94
C SER A 298 0.73 3.22 -11.51
N THR A 299 0.42 4.16 -12.38
CA THR A 299 -0.91 4.24 -13.00
C THR A 299 -1.19 3.11 -13.99
N LEU A 300 -0.16 2.59 -14.67
CA LEU A 300 -0.29 1.38 -15.50
C LEU A 300 -0.72 0.19 -14.65
N LYS A 301 -0.06 -0.06 -13.52
CA LYS A 301 -0.43 -1.15 -12.60
C LYS A 301 -1.84 -0.96 -12.03
N THR A 302 -2.17 0.25 -11.59
CA THR A 302 -3.50 0.57 -11.09
C THR A 302 -4.59 0.30 -12.14
N ALA A 303 -4.36 0.70 -13.39
CA ALA A 303 -5.29 0.45 -14.49
C ALA A 303 -5.48 -1.05 -14.76
N LEU A 304 -4.40 -1.82 -14.70
CA LEU A 304 -4.46 -3.28 -14.91
C LEU A 304 -5.19 -4.04 -13.80
N LEU A 305 -5.32 -3.47 -12.60
CA LEU A 305 -6.12 -4.07 -11.52
C LEU A 305 -7.61 -4.19 -11.86
N ASN A 306 -8.11 -3.43 -12.83
CA ASN A 306 -9.49 -3.51 -13.31
C ASN A 306 -9.75 -4.71 -14.23
N TYR A 307 -8.71 -5.43 -14.62
CA TYR A 307 -8.79 -6.53 -15.59
C TYR A 307 -8.38 -7.85 -14.94
N LYS A 308 -8.90 -8.95 -15.51
CA LYS A 308 -8.58 -10.33 -15.15
C LYS A 308 -7.77 -10.98 -16.27
N ILE A 309 -7.05 -12.04 -15.95
CA ILE A 309 -6.35 -12.87 -16.94
C ILE A 309 -7.37 -13.37 -17.97
N GLY A 310 -7.08 -13.14 -19.25
CA GLY A 310 -7.95 -13.49 -20.39
C GLY A 310 -8.81 -12.34 -20.91
N ASP A 311 -8.90 -11.22 -20.17
CA ASP A 311 -9.60 -10.04 -20.66
C ASP A 311 -8.88 -9.42 -21.88
N LYS A 312 -9.64 -8.85 -22.79
CA LYS A 312 -9.12 -8.02 -23.88
C LYS A 312 -9.22 -6.56 -23.52
N VAL A 313 -8.12 -5.84 -23.62
CA VAL A 313 -8.06 -4.41 -23.33
C VAL A 313 -7.34 -3.67 -24.44
N LYS A 314 -7.80 -2.46 -24.75
CA LYS A 314 -7.15 -1.58 -25.69
C LYS A 314 -6.01 -0.84 -25.01
N ILE A 315 -4.82 -0.90 -25.60
CA ILE A 315 -3.65 -0.14 -25.17
C ILE A 315 -3.40 0.95 -26.23
N GLU A 316 -3.23 2.18 -25.76
CA GLU A 316 -2.83 3.30 -26.61
C GLU A 316 -1.35 3.61 -26.39
N VAL A 317 -0.62 3.73 -27.48
CA VAL A 317 0.81 4.02 -27.52
C VAL A 317 1.11 5.22 -28.42
#